data_45cd7a3f174082e67abdad9f1fb2d400
#
_entry.id   45cd7a3f174082e67abdad9f1fb2d400
#
_cell.length_a   1.000
_cell.length_b   1.000
_cell.length_c   1.000
_cell.angle_alpha   90.00
_cell.angle_beta   90.00
_cell.angle_gamma   90.00
#
_symmetry.space_group_name_H-M   'P 1'
#
loop_
_entity.id
_entity.type
_entity.pdbx_description
1 polymer ?
#
loop_
_entity_poly.entity_id
_entity_poly.type
_entity_poly.pdbx_seq_one_letter_code
_entity_poly.pdbx_strand_id
1 'polypeptide(L)'
;MQPNNKAITRMAYGLVTVASLLVAGTVYGQSDGEVRTDFRYLPAVKTHWIERALLLDVARANGRLVAVGERGIIIHSDDDGRSWVQADVPVSVTLTAVNFPSPQMGWAVGHEGTILHSSDGGTSWSVQFTGQQVAEQEVSFAEAVIASKHEEMETADEFELEDLEFELEEAEYALDDAMVAVEAGGTTSPLLDVWFADEKSGLAVGAYGLIFSTDDGGENWKIRSSDLDNLDKFHYYGIASADSQTIYVSGEAGMLFRSDDAGDTWIRLESPYEGSLFGIVALSNG
;
A
#
# COMPACT_ATOMS: atom_id res chain seq x y z
N MET A 1 -52.67 -28.38 24.08
CA MET A 1 -51.56 -27.46 24.11
C MET A 1 -50.54 -27.93 23.07
N GLN A 2 -50.46 -27.26 21.94
CA GLN A 2 -49.59 -27.66 20.82
C GLN A 2 -48.21 -26.99 20.98
N PRO A 3 -47.10 -27.64 20.63
CA PRO A 3 -45.82 -27.00 20.56
C PRO A 3 -45.62 -26.34 19.19
N ASN A 4 -45.10 -25.13 19.23
CA ASN A 4 -44.80 -24.26 18.10
C ASN A 4 -43.56 -24.77 17.33
N ASN A 5 -43.77 -25.21 16.10
CA ASN A 5 -42.69 -25.50 15.15
C ASN A 5 -42.25 -24.20 14.49
N LYS A 6 -41.09 -23.70 14.83
CA LYS A 6 -40.38 -22.72 14.00
C LYS A 6 -39.56 -23.47 12.96
N ALA A 7 -40.04 -23.41 11.74
CA ALA A 7 -39.32 -23.93 10.57
C ALA A 7 -38.11 -22.98 10.28
N ILE A 8 -36.92 -23.53 10.39
CA ILE A 8 -35.68 -22.89 9.95
C ILE A 8 -35.63 -23.06 8.42
N THR A 9 -35.80 -21.98 7.71
CA THR A 9 -35.65 -21.94 6.24
C THR A 9 -34.14 -21.92 5.93
N ARG A 10 -33.59 -23.08 5.53
CA ARG A 10 -32.24 -23.17 4.96
C ARG A 10 -32.26 -22.51 3.60
N MET A 11 -31.63 -21.34 3.46
CA MET A 11 -31.24 -20.82 2.15
C MET A 11 -30.04 -21.62 1.63
N ALA A 12 -30.25 -22.30 0.52
CA ALA A 12 -29.19 -22.96 -0.21
C ALA A 12 -28.41 -21.92 -1.01
N TYR A 13 -27.18 -21.67 -0.62
CA TYR A 13 -26.24 -20.91 -1.43
C TYR A 13 -25.80 -21.76 -2.62
N GLY A 14 -26.21 -21.33 -3.81
CA GLY A 14 -25.78 -21.94 -5.06
C GLY A 14 -24.33 -21.58 -5.36
N LEU A 15 -23.50 -22.60 -5.54
CA LEU A 15 -22.15 -22.46 -6.09
C LEU A 15 -22.23 -21.82 -7.48
N VAL A 16 -21.78 -20.56 -7.59
CA VAL A 16 -21.51 -19.92 -8.88
C VAL A 16 -20.05 -20.18 -9.24
N THR A 17 -19.83 -21.16 -10.09
CA THR A 17 -18.53 -21.38 -10.72
C THR A 17 -18.30 -20.29 -11.76
N VAL A 18 -17.47 -19.30 -11.46
CA VAL A 18 -16.99 -18.33 -12.43
C VAL A 18 -15.87 -18.98 -13.24
N ALA A 19 -16.16 -19.30 -14.49
CA ALA A 19 -15.17 -19.73 -15.45
C ALA A 19 -14.40 -18.52 -15.94
N SER A 20 -13.12 -18.42 -15.57
CA SER A 20 -12.21 -17.38 -16.04
C SER A 20 -11.91 -17.60 -17.53
N LEU A 21 -12.51 -16.79 -18.40
CA LEU A 21 -12.09 -16.65 -19.79
C LEU A 21 -11.02 -15.56 -19.86
N LEU A 22 -9.76 -15.96 -20.03
CA LEU A 22 -8.69 -15.08 -20.47
C LEU A 22 -8.98 -14.64 -21.92
N VAL A 23 -9.49 -13.42 -22.10
CA VAL A 23 -9.51 -12.73 -23.39
C VAL A 23 -8.44 -11.65 -23.36
N ALA A 24 -7.29 -11.94 -23.95
CA ALA A 24 -6.35 -10.91 -24.35
C ALA A 24 -6.98 -10.06 -25.47
N GLY A 25 -7.65 -9.00 -25.08
CA GLY A 25 -8.23 -8.01 -26.00
C GLY A 25 -7.54 -6.69 -25.83
N THR A 26 -6.68 -6.31 -26.77
CA THR A 26 -6.27 -4.93 -26.98
C THR A 26 -7.50 -4.07 -27.23
N VAL A 27 -8.01 -3.42 -26.19
CA VAL A 27 -9.08 -2.44 -26.34
C VAL A 27 -8.45 -1.07 -26.66
N TYR A 28 -8.31 -0.76 -27.93
CA TYR A 28 -8.33 0.61 -28.40
C TYR A 28 -9.78 1.08 -28.41
N GLY A 29 -10.29 1.51 -27.28
CA GLY A 29 -11.56 2.23 -27.18
C GLY A 29 -11.31 3.71 -27.40
N GLN A 30 -11.69 4.24 -28.56
CA GLN A 30 -12.01 5.66 -28.70
C GLN A 30 -13.26 5.91 -27.82
N SER A 31 -13.09 6.50 -26.65
CA SER A 31 -14.17 7.10 -25.90
C SER A 31 -14.26 8.58 -26.26
N ASP A 32 -15.46 8.99 -26.61
CA ASP A 32 -15.88 10.38 -26.84
C ASP A 32 -15.35 11.30 -25.74
N GLY A 33 -14.87 12.48 -26.15
CA GLY A 33 -14.08 13.46 -25.40
C GLY A 33 -14.63 13.94 -24.05
N GLU A 34 -14.78 13.06 -23.08
CA GLU A 34 -14.80 13.45 -21.67
C GLU A 34 -13.39 13.86 -21.26
N VAL A 35 -13.23 15.13 -20.93
CA VAL A 35 -12.01 15.62 -20.31
C VAL A 35 -11.84 14.87 -18.99
N ARG A 36 -10.93 13.92 -18.91
CA ARG A 36 -10.58 13.27 -17.64
C ARG A 36 -10.08 14.36 -16.71
N THR A 37 -10.83 14.62 -15.64
CA THR A 37 -10.46 15.57 -14.58
C THR A 37 -9.84 14.85 -13.37
N ASP A 38 -9.72 13.54 -13.43
CA ASP A 38 -9.20 12.70 -12.37
C ASP A 38 -7.67 12.79 -12.34
N PHE A 39 -7.13 13.43 -11.30
CA PHE A 39 -5.70 13.66 -11.11
C PHE A 39 -4.87 12.36 -10.98
N ARG A 40 -5.51 11.23 -10.68
CA ARG A 40 -4.86 9.91 -10.68
C ARG A 40 -4.34 9.51 -12.07
N TYR A 41 -4.92 10.07 -13.13
CA TYR A 41 -4.61 9.75 -14.53
C TYR A 41 -4.15 10.96 -15.34
N LEU A 42 -3.94 12.11 -14.68
CA LEU A 42 -3.42 13.31 -15.32
C LEU A 42 -1.92 13.42 -15.06
N PRO A 43 -1.09 13.64 -16.10
CA PRO A 43 0.32 13.88 -15.90
C PRO A 43 0.59 15.09 -15.01
N ALA A 44 1.68 15.03 -14.24
CA ALA A 44 2.16 16.15 -13.45
C ALA A 44 2.41 17.39 -14.34
N VAL A 45 1.88 18.52 -13.92
CA VAL A 45 2.01 19.76 -14.69
C VAL A 45 3.46 20.21 -14.67
N LYS A 46 4.06 20.42 -15.86
CA LYS A 46 5.38 21.03 -15.98
C LYS A 46 5.32 22.50 -15.58
N THR A 47 6.22 22.90 -14.68
CA THR A 47 6.25 24.25 -14.14
C THR A 47 7.68 24.79 -14.09
N HIS A 48 7.82 26.11 -14.26
CA HIS A 48 9.10 26.81 -14.02
C HIS A 48 9.36 27.10 -12.55
N TRP A 49 8.40 26.77 -11.67
CA TRP A 49 8.46 27.06 -10.24
C TRP A 49 8.70 25.81 -9.39
N ILE A 50 9.42 24.83 -9.95
CA ILE A 50 9.69 23.53 -9.25
C ILE A 50 10.35 23.71 -7.89
N GLU A 51 11.18 24.74 -7.72
CA GLU A 51 11.85 25.09 -6.46
C GLU A 51 10.90 25.63 -5.38
N ARG A 52 9.63 25.90 -5.74
CA ARG A 52 8.59 26.38 -4.81
C ARG A 52 7.56 25.30 -4.47
N ALA A 53 7.67 24.11 -5.06
CA ALA A 53 6.80 22.99 -4.77
C ALA A 53 7.06 22.48 -3.35
N LEU A 54 6.01 21.98 -2.70
CA LEU A 54 6.17 21.26 -1.46
C LEU A 54 6.77 19.89 -1.78
N LEU A 55 8.02 19.70 -1.37
CA LEU A 55 8.70 18.40 -1.44
C LEU A 55 8.56 17.69 -0.10
N LEU A 56 8.32 16.39 -0.13
CA LEU A 56 8.05 15.58 1.06
C LEU A 56 9.19 14.62 1.35
N ASP A 57 9.89 14.14 0.31
CA ASP A 57 11.00 13.21 0.50
C ASP A 57 12.08 13.39 -0.57
N VAL A 58 13.30 12.89 -0.28
CA VAL A 58 14.45 12.93 -1.17
C VAL A 58 15.31 11.68 -1.02
N ALA A 59 15.60 11.02 -2.13
CA ALA A 59 16.51 9.88 -2.19
C ALA A 59 17.75 10.19 -3.03
N ARG A 60 18.80 9.38 -2.83
CA ARG A 60 20.02 9.43 -3.63
C ARG A 60 20.12 8.21 -4.54
N ALA A 61 20.06 8.45 -5.84
CA ALA A 61 20.33 7.45 -6.88
C ALA A 61 21.80 7.58 -7.31
N ASN A 62 22.72 6.98 -6.56
CA ASN A 62 24.16 7.15 -6.70
C ASN A 62 24.58 8.64 -6.57
N GLY A 63 24.97 9.30 -7.63
CA GLY A 63 25.34 10.75 -7.63
C GLY A 63 24.15 11.69 -7.80
N ARG A 64 23.00 11.21 -8.23
CA ARG A 64 21.79 12.00 -8.47
C ARG A 64 20.95 12.11 -7.19
N LEU A 65 20.40 13.28 -6.93
CA LEU A 65 19.32 13.48 -5.97
C LEU A 65 17.99 13.41 -6.71
N VAL A 66 17.00 12.72 -6.15
CA VAL A 66 15.61 12.68 -6.64
C VAL A 66 14.70 13.06 -5.50
N ALA A 67 13.86 14.07 -5.67
CA ALA A 67 12.91 14.53 -4.67
C ALA A 67 11.48 14.47 -5.21
N VAL A 68 10.54 14.11 -4.33
CA VAL A 68 9.12 13.91 -4.64
C VAL A 68 8.25 14.81 -3.77
N GLY A 69 7.04 15.13 -4.23
CA GLY A 69 6.13 15.97 -3.46
C GLY A 69 4.75 16.15 -4.06
N GLU A 70 4.18 17.32 -3.81
CA GLU A 70 2.81 17.65 -4.20
C GLU A 70 2.56 17.52 -5.70
N ARG A 71 1.30 17.16 -6.07
CA ARG A 71 0.80 17.18 -7.45
C ARG A 71 1.64 16.37 -8.44
N GLY A 72 2.20 15.25 -8.00
CA GLY A 72 3.04 14.39 -8.84
C GLY A 72 4.39 15.01 -9.20
N ILE A 73 4.82 16.08 -8.54
CA ILE A 73 6.11 16.70 -8.81
C ILE A 73 7.22 15.76 -8.35
N ILE A 74 8.03 15.35 -9.30
CA ILE A 74 9.32 14.71 -9.08
C ILE A 74 10.38 15.58 -9.77
N ILE A 75 11.46 15.87 -9.05
CA ILE A 75 12.60 16.61 -9.57
C ILE A 75 13.88 15.85 -9.27
N HIS A 76 14.87 16.00 -10.17
CA HIS A 76 16.20 15.41 -9.97
C HIS A 76 17.31 16.42 -10.19
N SER A 77 18.44 16.20 -9.51
CA SER A 77 19.65 17.02 -9.60
C SER A 77 20.87 16.13 -9.76
N ASP A 78 21.74 16.47 -10.71
CA ASP A 78 23.01 15.80 -10.97
C ASP A 78 24.22 16.61 -10.45
N ASP A 79 23.96 17.71 -9.73
CA ASP A 79 24.98 18.66 -9.24
C ASP A 79 24.85 19.00 -7.74
N ASP A 80 24.43 17.99 -6.95
CA ASP A 80 24.21 18.10 -5.49
C ASP A 80 23.21 19.19 -5.10
N GLY A 81 22.11 19.31 -5.87
CA GLY A 81 21.00 20.22 -5.57
C GLY A 81 21.20 21.66 -6.01
N ARG A 82 22.21 21.96 -6.82
CA ARG A 82 22.43 23.33 -7.32
C ARG A 82 21.48 23.69 -8.46
N SER A 83 21.12 22.71 -9.26
CA SER A 83 20.08 22.83 -10.28
C SER A 83 19.17 21.62 -10.28
N TRP A 84 17.92 21.84 -10.65
CA TRP A 84 16.89 20.81 -10.64
C TRP A 84 16.15 20.72 -11.97
N VAL A 85 15.82 19.52 -12.38
CA VAL A 85 15.04 19.22 -13.58
C VAL A 85 13.80 18.45 -13.17
N GLN A 86 12.64 18.83 -13.71
CA GLN A 86 11.39 18.12 -13.44
C GLN A 86 11.28 16.86 -14.32
N ALA A 87 11.07 15.73 -13.68
CA ALA A 87 10.86 14.42 -14.30
C ALA A 87 9.51 14.32 -15.03
N ASP A 88 9.38 13.34 -15.94
CA ASP A 88 8.12 12.99 -16.56
C ASP A 88 7.33 12.03 -15.68
N VAL A 89 6.17 12.47 -15.17
CA VAL A 89 5.35 11.73 -14.20
C VAL A 89 3.91 11.65 -14.72
N PRO A 90 3.30 10.45 -14.77
CA PRO A 90 2.01 10.23 -15.42
C PRO A 90 0.79 10.55 -14.52
N VAL A 91 1.01 10.96 -13.28
CA VAL A 91 -0.02 11.26 -12.29
C VAL A 91 0.15 12.64 -11.66
N SER A 92 -0.91 13.18 -11.08
CA SER A 92 -0.90 14.44 -10.32
C SER A 92 -1.27 14.23 -8.83
N VAL A 93 -1.11 13.02 -8.31
CA VAL A 93 -1.27 12.73 -6.88
C VAL A 93 -0.08 13.25 -6.08
N THR A 94 -0.27 13.56 -4.81
CA THR A 94 0.85 13.88 -3.92
C THR A 94 1.67 12.63 -3.64
N LEU A 95 2.98 12.71 -3.85
CA LEU A 95 3.95 11.65 -3.59
C LEU A 95 4.61 11.89 -2.24
N THR A 96 4.67 10.88 -1.40
CA THR A 96 5.05 10.96 0.02
C THR A 96 6.47 10.49 0.27
N ALA A 97 6.93 9.47 -0.47
CA ALA A 97 8.26 8.90 -0.28
C ALA A 97 8.84 8.39 -1.59
N VAL A 98 10.19 8.27 -1.63
CA VAL A 98 10.95 7.77 -2.79
C VAL A 98 12.16 6.98 -2.32
N ASN A 99 12.42 5.84 -2.97
CA ASN A 99 13.57 4.98 -2.68
C ASN A 99 14.28 4.54 -3.96
N PHE A 100 15.61 4.47 -3.91
CA PHE A 100 16.48 4.00 -4.98
C PHE A 100 17.46 2.98 -4.44
N PRO A 101 17.20 1.65 -4.57
CA PRO A 101 18.16 0.62 -4.21
C PRO A 101 19.35 0.55 -5.18
N SER A 102 19.18 1.06 -6.42
CA SER A 102 20.23 1.14 -7.44
C SER A 102 20.21 2.48 -8.14
N PRO A 103 21.26 2.81 -8.95
CA PRO A 103 21.30 4.09 -9.67
C PRO A 103 20.18 4.31 -10.68
N GLN A 104 19.60 3.25 -11.24
CA GLN A 104 18.58 3.29 -12.28
C GLN A 104 17.18 3.02 -11.76
N MET A 105 17.04 2.04 -10.85
CA MET A 105 15.74 1.55 -10.43
C MET A 105 15.30 2.29 -9.17
N GLY A 106 14.11 2.91 -9.25
CA GLY A 106 13.55 3.66 -8.14
C GLY A 106 12.03 3.54 -8.07
N TRP A 107 11.51 3.62 -6.84
CA TRP A 107 10.07 3.59 -6.55
C TRP A 107 9.68 4.83 -5.79
N ALA A 108 8.50 5.36 -6.10
CA ALA A 108 7.86 6.45 -5.36
C ALA A 108 6.43 6.08 -5.02
N VAL A 109 6.00 6.39 -3.82
CA VAL A 109 4.65 6.11 -3.34
C VAL A 109 3.92 7.39 -2.96
N GLY A 110 2.60 7.32 -2.83
CA GLY A 110 1.84 8.49 -2.44
C GLY A 110 0.36 8.25 -2.20
N HIS A 111 -0.38 9.33 -2.30
CA HIS A 111 -1.82 9.34 -2.14
C HIS A 111 -2.51 8.44 -3.17
N GLU A 112 -3.77 8.08 -2.89
CA GLU A 112 -4.58 7.22 -3.75
C GLU A 112 -3.94 5.83 -3.98
N GLY A 113 -3.20 5.30 -3.00
CA GLY A 113 -2.55 3.99 -3.09
C GLY A 113 -1.57 3.85 -4.26
N THR A 114 -1.03 4.97 -4.76
CA THR A 114 -0.21 4.99 -5.97
C THR A 114 1.21 4.53 -5.68
N ILE A 115 1.74 3.61 -6.52
CA ILE A 115 3.17 3.31 -6.62
C ILE A 115 3.64 3.60 -8.03
N LEU A 116 4.71 4.38 -8.15
CA LEU A 116 5.40 4.67 -9.39
C LEU A 116 6.75 3.97 -9.41
N HIS A 117 7.20 3.61 -10.62
CA HIS A 117 8.50 3.01 -10.86
C HIS A 117 9.26 3.78 -11.95
N SER A 118 10.56 3.93 -11.73
CA SER A 118 11.52 4.47 -12.71
C SER A 118 12.63 3.46 -12.97
N SER A 119 13.02 3.31 -14.22
CA SER A 119 14.16 2.48 -14.65
C SER A 119 15.32 3.31 -15.27
N ASP A 120 15.25 4.63 -15.16
CA ASP A 120 16.19 5.57 -15.78
C ASP A 120 16.76 6.60 -14.78
N GLY A 121 16.83 6.23 -13.51
CA GLY A 121 17.36 7.07 -12.43
C GLY A 121 16.46 8.26 -12.11
N GLY A 122 15.13 8.10 -12.24
CA GLY A 122 14.15 9.10 -11.88
C GLY A 122 13.89 10.18 -12.92
N THR A 123 14.35 10.00 -14.17
CA THR A 123 14.08 10.94 -15.26
C THR A 123 12.65 10.81 -15.77
N SER A 124 12.14 9.58 -15.85
CA SER A 124 10.75 9.28 -16.19
C SER A 124 10.18 8.20 -15.26
N TRP A 125 8.87 8.22 -15.09
CA TRP A 125 8.14 7.35 -14.18
C TRP A 125 6.93 6.73 -14.86
N SER A 126 6.58 5.52 -14.45
CA SER A 126 5.37 4.81 -14.88
C SER A 126 4.58 4.37 -13.65
N VAL A 127 3.24 4.31 -13.80
CA VAL A 127 2.39 3.73 -12.74
C VAL A 127 2.61 2.23 -12.71
N GLN A 128 2.93 1.70 -11.54
CA GLN A 128 3.13 0.27 -11.32
C GLN A 128 2.01 -0.35 -10.47
N PHE A 129 1.47 0.41 -9.52
CA PHE A 129 0.36 -0.01 -8.67
C PHE A 129 -0.60 1.15 -8.43
N THR A 130 -1.88 0.87 -8.34
CA THR A 130 -2.94 1.87 -8.27
C THR A 130 -3.86 1.64 -7.07
N GLY A 131 -4.55 2.68 -6.62
CA GLY A 131 -5.56 2.55 -5.59
C GLY A 131 -6.69 1.58 -5.92
N GLN A 132 -6.98 1.38 -7.22
CA GLN A 132 -7.93 0.35 -7.65
C GLN A 132 -7.42 -1.07 -7.29
N GLN A 133 -6.15 -1.34 -7.56
CA GLN A 133 -5.53 -2.62 -7.22
C GLN A 133 -5.38 -2.80 -5.71
N VAL A 134 -5.13 -1.72 -4.97
CA VAL A 134 -5.16 -1.75 -3.48
C VAL A 134 -6.54 -2.20 -3.02
N ALA A 135 -7.62 -1.53 -3.44
CA ALA A 135 -8.99 -1.85 -3.03
C ALA A 135 -9.39 -3.29 -3.41
N GLU A 136 -9.01 -3.76 -4.61
CA GLU A 136 -9.25 -5.14 -5.05
C GLU A 136 -8.52 -6.17 -4.16
N GLN A 137 -7.31 -5.86 -3.68
CA GLN A 137 -6.60 -6.72 -2.75
C GLN A 137 -7.20 -6.66 -1.33
N GLU A 138 -7.69 -5.50 -0.89
CA GLU A 138 -8.41 -5.38 0.39
C GLU A 138 -9.71 -6.21 0.38
N VAL A 139 -10.46 -6.22 -0.73
CA VAL A 139 -11.63 -7.12 -0.90
C VAL A 139 -11.21 -8.58 -0.74
N SER A 140 -10.21 -9.02 -1.50
CA SER A 140 -9.75 -10.41 -1.48
C SER A 140 -9.21 -10.81 -0.10
N PHE A 141 -8.55 -9.89 0.58
CA PHE A 141 -8.03 -10.08 1.93
C PHE A 141 -9.18 -10.22 2.96
N ALA A 142 -10.15 -9.32 2.94
CA ALA A 142 -11.31 -9.38 3.83
C ALA A 142 -12.14 -10.65 3.62
N GLU A 143 -12.37 -11.07 2.36
CA GLU A 143 -13.02 -12.35 2.04
C GLU A 143 -12.28 -13.56 2.64
N ALA A 144 -10.93 -13.56 2.57
CA ALA A 144 -10.11 -14.61 3.14
C ALA A 144 -10.19 -14.65 4.67
N VAL A 145 -10.19 -13.48 5.34
CA VAL A 145 -10.37 -13.37 6.80
C VAL A 145 -11.75 -13.90 7.22
N ILE A 146 -12.83 -13.49 6.54
CA ILE A 146 -14.19 -13.97 6.79
C ILE A 146 -14.27 -15.50 6.67
N ALA A 147 -13.66 -16.07 5.62
CA ALA A 147 -13.62 -17.51 5.43
C ALA A 147 -12.89 -18.24 6.58
N SER A 148 -11.74 -17.70 7.02
CA SER A 148 -10.97 -18.24 8.16
C SER A 148 -11.78 -18.19 9.45
N LYS A 149 -12.46 -17.07 9.73
CA LYS A 149 -13.28 -16.93 10.95
C LYS A 149 -14.45 -17.91 10.98
N HIS A 150 -15.11 -18.15 9.86
CA HIS A 150 -16.14 -19.18 9.79
C HIS A 150 -15.60 -20.60 10.08
N GLU A 151 -14.39 -20.91 9.62
CA GLU A 151 -13.73 -22.19 9.86
C GLU A 151 -13.34 -22.35 11.34
N GLU A 152 -12.81 -21.30 11.96
CA GLU A 152 -12.48 -21.26 13.38
C GLU A 152 -13.73 -21.45 14.27
N MET A 153 -14.86 -20.81 13.92
CA MET A 153 -16.14 -20.90 14.62
C MET A 153 -16.74 -22.33 14.61
N GLU A 154 -16.38 -23.18 13.62
CA GLU A 154 -16.88 -24.59 13.58
C GLU A 154 -16.35 -25.42 14.76
N THR A 155 -15.22 -25.06 15.35
CA THR A 155 -14.54 -25.83 16.41
C THR A 155 -14.40 -25.05 17.73
N ALA A 156 -14.81 -23.79 17.77
CA ALA A 156 -14.70 -22.89 18.91
C ALA A 156 -15.64 -23.29 20.05
N ASP A 157 -15.23 -23.04 21.27
CA ASP A 157 -16.09 -23.14 22.44
C ASP A 157 -16.98 -21.88 22.63
N GLU A 158 -17.87 -21.90 23.63
CA GLU A 158 -18.86 -20.83 23.86
C GLU A 158 -18.20 -19.46 24.17
N PHE A 159 -17.01 -19.45 24.77
CA PHE A 159 -16.29 -18.21 25.09
C PHE A 159 -15.53 -17.68 23.87
N GLU A 160 -14.92 -18.55 23.07
CA GLU A 160 -14.22 -18.19 21.85
C GLU A 160 -15.18 -17.67 20.78
N LEU A 161 -16.42 -18.16 20.75
CA LEU A 161 -17.44 -17.74 19.78
C LEU A 161 -17.77 -16.24 19.87
N GLU A 162 -17.84 -15.66 21.07
CA GLU A 162 -18.16 -14.24 21.25
C GLU A 162 -17.07 -13.34 20.63
N ASP A 163 -15.79 -13.68 20.83
CA ASP A 163 -14.66 -12.96 20.26
C ASP A 163 -14.62 -13.14 18.72
N LEU A 164 -14.84 -14.35 18.23
CA LEU A 164 -14.87 -14.65 16.79
C LEU A 164 -16.06 -13.98 16.08
N GLU A 165 -17.23 -13.87 16.70
CA GLU A 165 -18.38 -13.14 16.16
C GLU A 165 -18.05 -11.65 15.99
N PHE A 166 -17.35 -11.03 16.96
CA PHE A 166 -16.90 -9.66 16.86
C PHE A 166 -15.86 -9.46 15.73
N GLU A 167 -14.86 -10.35 15.66
CA GLU A 167 -13.83 -10.29 14.60
C GLU A 167 -14.43 -10.52 13.20
N LEU A 168 -15.46 -11.36 13.08
CA LEU A 168 -16.20 -11.57 11.84
C LEU A 168 -16.95 -10.31 11.43
N GLU A 169 -17.65 -9.64 12.35
CA GLU A 169 -18.36 -8.39 12.08
C GLU A 169 -17.39 -7.29 11.58
N GLU A 170 -16.23 -7.16 12.22
CA GLU A 170 -15.18 -6.22 11.77
C GLU A 170 -14.65 -6.55 10.36
N ALA A 171 -14.49 -7.84 10.04
CA ALA A 171 -14.06 -8.27 8.71
C ALA A 171 -15.15 -8.02 7.65
N GLU A 172 -16.42 -8.20 7.97
CA GLU A 172 -17.55 -7.88 7.08
C GLU A 172 -17.63 -6.35 6.80
N TYR A 173 -17.42 -5.49 7.81
CA TYR A 173 -17.32 -4.05 7.60
C TYR A 173 -16.14 -3.67 6.72
N ALA A 174 -14.97 -4.30 6.93
CA ALA A 174 -13.80 -4.06 6.10
C ALA A 174 -14.04 -4.47 4.63
N LEU A 175 -14.79 -5.55 4.40
CA LEU A 175 -15.19 -5.97 3.06
C LEU A 175 -16.11 -4.94 2.40
N ASP A 176 -17.12 -4.45 3.11
CA ASP A 176 -18.05 -3.45 2.58
C ASP A 176 -17.32 -2.15 2.21
N ASP A 177 -16.42 -1.66 3.07
CA ASP A 177 -15.60 -0.47 2.81
C ASP A 177 -14.69 -0.66 1.58
N ALA A 178 -14.05 -1.83 1.45
CA ALA A 178 -13.20 -2.14 0.31
C ALA A 178 -14.02 -2.24 -1.00
N MET A 179 -15.22 -2.82 -0.97
CA MET A 179 -16.13 -2.87 -2.12
C MET A 179 -16.56 -1.46 -2.55
N VAL A 180 -16.88 -0.57 -1.60
CA VAL A 180 -17.18 0.85 -1.89
C VAL A 180 -15.98 1.53 -2.55
N ALA A 181 -14.76 1.25 -2.08
CA ALA A 181 -13.55 1.80 -2.69
C ALA A 181 -13.36 1.29 -4.14
N VAL A 182 -13.61 0.01 -4.40
CA VAL A 182 -13.57 -0.54 -5.77
C VAL A 182 -14.57 0.15 -6.69
N GLU A 183 -15.82 0.35 -6.24
CA GLU A 183 -16.85 1.05 -7.00
C GLU A 183 -16.49 2.54 -7.25
N ALA A 184 -15.80 3.17 -6.31
CA ALA A 184 -15.31 4.56 -6.44
C ALA A 184 -14.08 4.69 -7.36
N GLY A 185 -13.53 3.58 -7.87
CA GLY A 185 -12.36 3.55 -8.74
C GLY A 185 -11.03 3.52 -7.97
N GLY A 186 -11.03 3.05 -6.74
CA GLY A 186 -9.85 2.80 -5.92
C GLY A 186 -9.89 3.46 -4.55
N THR A 187 -8.97 3.05 -3.68
CA THR A 187 -8.80 3.67 -2.36
C THR A 187 -8.25 5.08 -2.46
N THR A 188 -8.56 5.91 -1.48
CA THR A 188 -7.92 7.23 -1.26
C THR A 188 -6.81 7.18 -0.21
N SER A 189 -6.61 6.02 0.41
CA SER A 189 -5.61 5.83 1.47
C SER A 189 -4.20 6.04 0.94
N PRO A 190 -3.37 6.91 1.57
CA PRO A 190 -2.01 7.13 1.12
C PRO A 190 -1.10 5.98 1.53
N LEU A 191 -0.17 5.63 0.65
CA LEU A 191 1.09 5.01 1.05
C LEU A 191 2.03 6.11 1.53
N LEU A 192 2.77 5.87 2.62
CA LEU A 192 3.51 6.90 3.34
C LEU A 192 5.02 6.71 3.25
N ASP A 193 5.49 5.46 3.12
CA ASP A 193 6.90 5.16 2.90
C ASP A 193 7.09 3.93 2.01
N VAL A 194 8.27 3.85 1.37
CA VAL A 194 8.68 2.76 0.50
C VAL A 194 10.15 2.47 0.68
N TRP A 195 10.48 1.18 0.77
CA TRP A 195 11.86 0.72 0.91
C TRP A 195 12.09 -0.54 0.05
N PHE A 196 13.26 -0.60 -0.56
CA PHE A 196 13.70 -1.73 -1.34
C PHE A 196 15.08 -2.21 -0.86
N ALA A 197 15.22 -3.51 -0.64
CA ALA A 197 16.47 -4.15 -0.31
C ALA A 197 17.41 -4.21 -1.54
N ASP A 198 16.81 -4.45 -2.69
CA ASP A 198 17.45 -4.54 -4.01
C ASP A 198 16.44 -4.17 -5.10
N GLU A 199 16.71 -4.48 -6.37
CA GLU A 199 15.82 -4.17 -7.49
C GLU A 199 14.56 -5.05 -7.56
N LYS A 200 14.37 -6.01 -6.62
CA LYS A 200 13.27 -6.98 -6.62
C LYS A 200 12.44 -6.96 -5.36
N SER A 201 13.12 -6.92 -4.22
CA SER A 201 12.49 -7.12 -2.91
C SER A 201 12.23 -5.78 -2.24
N GLY A 202 10.97 -5.47 -1.99
CA GLY A 202 10.57 -4.18 -1.43
C GLY A 202 9.30 -4.25 -0.59
N LEU A 203 9.13 -3.21 0.22
CA LEU A 203 7.98 -2.97 1.09
C LEU A 203 7.45 -1.56 0.86
N ALA A 204 6.13 -1.41 0.94
CA ALA A 204 5.45 -0.11 1.01
C ALA A 204 4.47 -0.13 2.19
N VAL A 205 4.47 0.94 2.98
CA VAL A 205 3.59 1.08 4.15
C VAL A 205 2.75 2.34 4.05
N GLY A 206 1.64 2.38 4.76
CA GLY A 206 0.74 3.52 4.64
C GLY A 206 -0.29 3.67 5.76
N ALA A 207 -1.31 4.42 5.45
CA ALA A 207 -2.42 4.70 6.34
C ALA A 207 -3.23 3.42 6.62
N TYR A 208 -3.90 3.41 7.76
CA TYR A 208 -4.85 2.37 8.17
C TYR A 208 -4.26 0.95 8.21
N GLY A 209 -2.96 0.83 8.55
CA GLY A 209 -2.28 -0.45 8.65
C GLY A 209 -1.93 -1.09 7.30
N LEU A 210 -2.00 -0.32 6.20
CA LEU A 210 -1.59 -0.82 4.89
C LEU A 210 -0.11 -1.16 4.87
N ILE A 211 0.19 -2.38 4.48
CA ILE A 211 1.54 -2.84 4.15
C ILE A 211 1.49 -3.79 2.97
N PHE A 212 2.38 -3.56 2.02
CA PHE A 212 2.54 -4.38 0.82
C PHE A 212 3.98 -4.82 0.68
N SER A 213 4.18 -6.03 0.16
CA SER A 213 5.50 -6.54 -0.24
C SER A 213 5.54 -6.91 -1.71
N THR A 214 6.73 -6.88 -2.28
CA THR A 214 7.03 -7.42 -3.60
C THR A 214 8.34 -8.21 -3.55
N ASP A 215 8.45 -9.24 -4.41
CA ASP A 215 9.65 -10.06 -4.63
C ASP A 215 10.09 -10.08 -6.11
N ASP A 216 9.43 -9.28 -6.95
CA ASP A 216 9.64 -9.23 -8.41
C ASP A 216 9.83 -7.79 -8.96
N GLY A 217 10.21 -6.85 -8.10
CA GLY A 217 10.42 -5.45 -8.48
C GLY A 217 9.12 -4.68 -8.67
N GLY A 218 8.04 -5.14 -8.02
CA GLY A 218 6.72 -4.50 -8.04
C GLY A 218 5.88 -4.85 -9.26
N GLU A 219 6.26 -5.89 -10.05
CA GLU A 219 5.35 -6.45 -11.06
C GLU A 219 4.09 -6.99 -10.36
N ASN A 220 4.26 -7.55 -9.17
CA ASN A 220 3.18 -7.95 -8.27
C ASN A 220 3.43 -7.42 -6.86
N TRP A 221 2.44 -6.71 -6.31
CA TRP A 221 2.38 -6.31 -4.92
C TRP A 221 1.38 -7.17 -4.17
N LYS A 222 1.72 -7.57 -2.93
CA LYS A 222 0.90 -8.45 -2.08
C LYS A 222 0.61 -7.74 -0.78
N ILE A 223 -0.65 -7.67 -0.38
CA ILE A 223 -1.06 -7.16 0.93
C ILE A 223 -0.54 -8.07 2.05
N ARG A 224 -0.02 -7.47 3.12
CA ARG A 224 0.59 -8.14 4.27
C ARG A 224 0.04 -7.60 5.61
N SER A 225 -1.14 -6.98 5.60
CA SER A 225 -1.70 -6.27 6.76
C SER A 225 -1.95 -7.17 7.97
N SER A 226 -2.14 -8.49 7.79
CA SER A 226 -2.27 -9.47 8.88
C SER A 226 -0.95 -9.85 9.55
N ASP A 227 0.19 -9.52 8.96
CA ASP A 227 1.48 -9.98 9.47
C ASP A 227 1.98 -9.15 10.67
N LEU A 228 1.41 -7.95 10.85
CA LEU A 228 1.72 -7.04 11.94
C LEU A 228 0.52 -6.94 12.89
N ASP A 229 0.78 -7.08 14.19
CA ASP A 229 -0.24 -6.92 15.24
C ASP A 229 -0.69 -5.45 15.34
N ASN A 230 -1.70 -5.07 14.55
CA ASN A 230 -2.26 -3.73 14.42
C ASN A 230 -3.79 -3.77 14.22
N LEU A 231 -4.48 -4.28 15.20
CA LEU A 231 -5.94 -4.42 15.19
C LEU A 231 -6.68 -3.08 15.07
N ASP A 232 -6.11 -2.02 15.63
CA ASP A 232 -6.67 -0.66 15.59
C ASP A 232 -6.47 0.03 14.23
N LYS A 233 -5.82 -0.61 13.27
CA LYS A 233 -5.47 -0.06 11.94
C LYS A 233 -4.76 1.29 11.99
N PHE A 234 -3.85 1.46 12.97
CA PHE A 234 -3.00 2.64 13.06
C PHE A 234 -2.10 2.79 11.84
N HIS A 235 -1.70 4.04 11.56
CA HIS A 235 -0.87 4.36 10.41
C HIS A 235 0.58 3.92 10.60
N TYR A 236 1.19 3.41 9.54
CA TYR A 236 2.64 3.19 9.45
C TYR A 236 3.28 4.37 8.71
N TYR A 237 4.31 4.97 9.30
CA TYR A 237 4.92 6.20 8.80
C TYR A 237 6.31 6.03 8.19
N GLY A 238 7.06 5.00 8.58
CA GLY A 238 8.42 4.86 8.11
C GLY A 238 8.94 3.43 8.12
N ILE A 239 9.82 3.12 7.17
CA ILE A 239 10.55 1.87 7.05
C ILE A 239 12.04 2.17 7.11
N ALA A 240 12.81 1.37 7.85
CA ALA A 240 14.27 1.47 7.84
C ALA A 240 14.92 0.09 7.93
N SER A 241 16.06 -0.04 7.26
CA SER A 241 16.91 -1.24 7.35
C SER A 241 18.39 -0.84 7.23
N ALA A 242 19.26 -1.53 7.96
CA ALA A 242 20.70 -1.33 7.89
C ALA A 242 21.42 -2.43 7.07
N ASP A 243 20.81 -3.60 6.90
CA ASP A 243 21.45 -4.80 6.35
C ASP A 243 20.57 -5.64 5.41
N SER A 244 19.39 -5.12 5.05
CA SER A 244 18.39 -5.78 4.21
C SER A 244 17.72 -7.04 4.81
N GLN A 245 18.16 -7.51 5.98
CA GLN A 245 17.54 -8.62 6.72
C GLN A 245 16.75 -8.09 7.90
N THR A 246 17.33 -7.14 8.63
CA THR A 246 16.67 -6.51 9.78
C THR A 246 15.95 -5.27 9.32
N ILE A 247 14.63 -5.31 9.36
CA ILE A 247 13.74 -4.23 8.92
C ILE A 247 12.94 -3.72 10.11
N TYR A 248 12.74 -2.42 10.17
CA TYR A 248 11.91 -1.76 11.16
C TYR A 248 10.78 -0.99 10.48
N VAL A 249 9.59 -1.03 11.08
CA VAL A 249 8.43 -0.21 10.70
C VAL A 249 8.01 0.60 11.91
N SER A 250 7.90 1.92 11.74
CA SER A 250 7.42 2.85 12.76
C SER A 250 6.05 3.40 12.42
N GLY A 251 5.24 3.70 13.44
CA GLY A 251 3.88 4.13 13.21
C GLY A 251 3.27 4.97 14.32
N GLU A 252 1.97 5.05 14.29
CA GLU A 252 1.12 5.75 15.24
C GLU A 252 1.11 5.03 16.60
N ALA A 253 0.71 5.73 17.66
CA ALA A 253 0.57 5.19 19.02
C ALA A 253 1.81 4.44 19.54
N GLY A 254 3.02 4.93 19.21
CA GLY A 254 4.28 4.31 19.64
C GLY A 254 4.57 2.97 18.97
N MET A 255 3.84 2.63 17.88
CA MET A 255 4.07 1.38 17.16
C MET A 255 5.47 1.32 16.57
N LEU A 256 6.15 0.24 16.89
CA LEU A 256 7.46 -0.09 16.35
C LEU A 256 7.52 -1.60 16.15
N PHE A 257 7.72 -2.03 14.92
CA PHE A 257 7.87 -3.43 14.56
C PHE A 257 9.28 -3.70 14.06
N ARG A 258 9.74 -4.92 14.26
CA ARG A 258 11.01 -5.42 13.75
C ARG A 258 10.79 -6.77 13.08
N SER A 259 11.41 -6.92 11.94
CA SER A 259 11.65 -8.21 11.28
C SER A 259 13.15 -8.50 11.28
N ASP A 260 13.53 -9.76 11.44
CA ASP A 260 14.91 -10.24 11.33
C ASP A 260 15.11 -11.19 10.12
N ASP A 261 14.08 -11.31 9.27
CA ASP A 261 14.00 -12.24 8.14
C ASP A 261 13.49 -11.56 6.85
N ALA A 262 13.90 -10.31 6.64
CA ALA A 262 13.57 -9.52 5.45
C ALA A 262 12.06 -9.24 5.28
N GLY A 263 11.29 -9.23 6.36
CA GLY A 263 9.87 -8.92 6.36
C GLY A 263 8.94 -10.13 6.31
N ASP A 264 9.47 -11.34 6.45
CA ASP A 264 8.66 -12.56 6.48
C ASP A 264 7.87 -12.69 7.78
N THR A 265 8.51 -12.38 8.92
CA THR A 265 7.84 -12.34 10.24
C THR A 265 8.15 -11.05 10.99
N TRP A 266 7.24 -10.63 11.87
CA TRP A 266 7.34 -9.37 12.58
C TRP A 266 7.14 -9.55 14.08
N ILE A 267 7.90 -8.81 14.87
CA ILE A 267 7.72 -8.66 16.32
C ILE A 267 7.45 -7.20 16.66
N ARG A 268 6.46 -6.96 17.52
CA ARG A 268 6.22 -5.63 18.07
C ARG A 268 7.23 -5.35 19.17
N LEU A 269 7.90 -4.21 19.08
CA LEU A 269 8.83 -3.73 20.10
C LEU A 269 8.12 -2.81 21.08
N GLU A 270 8.53 -2.87 22.35
CA GLU A 270 8.08 -1.91 23.34
C GLU A 270 8.71 -0.53 23.06
N SER A 271 7.86 0.49 22.96
CA SER A 271 8.29 1.89 22.86
C SER A 271 8.05 2.61 24.20
N PRO A 272 9.00 3.40 24.69
CA PRO A 272 8.77 4.24 25.87
C PRO A 272 7.91 5.46 25.56
N TYR A 273 7.53 5.68 24.29
CA TYR A 273 6.74 6.80 23.80
C TYR A 273 5.45 6.30 23.16
N GLU A 274 4.32 6.80 23.64
CA GLU A 274 2.98 6.40 23.19
C GLU A 274 2.43 7.28 22.05
N GLY A 275 3.17 8.26 21.58
CA GLY A 275 2.78 9.11 20.45
C GLY A 275 3.29 8.57 19.11
N SER A 276 2.93 9.26 18.02
CA SER A 276 3.32 8.86 16.66
C SER A 276 4.82 8.98 16.42
N LEU A 277 5.41 7.93 15.85
CA LEU A 277 6.79 7.85 15.39
C LEU A 277 6.82 8.11 13.88
N PHE A 278 6.92 9.38 13.49
CA PHE A 278 6.76 9.83 12.09
C PHE A 278 7.92 9.45 11.15
N GLY A 279 9.01 8.95 11.68
CA GLY A 279 10.14 8.51 10.88
C GLY A 279 11.10 7.67 11.68
N ILE A 280 11.86 6.86 10.98
CA ILE A 280 12.85 5.95 11.55
C ILE A 280 14.09 5.93 10.67
N VAL A 281 15.24 5.75 11.26
CA VAL A 281 16.50 5.54 10.55
C VAL A 281 17.29 4.43 11.20
N ALA A 282 17.79 3.51 10.40
CA ALA A 282 18.70 2.47 10.85
C ALA A 282 20.15 2.93 10.66
N LEU A 283 20.97 2.77 11.70
CA LEU A 283 22.39 3.09 11.65
C LEU A 283 23.20 1.86 11.36
N SER A 284 24.28 1.98 10.57
CA SER A 284 25.15 0.89 10.17
C SER A 284 25.96 0.25 11.30
N ASN A 285 25.91 0.81 12.49
CA ASN A 285 26.61 0.34 13.69
C ASN A 285 25.71 -0.31 14.75
N GLY A 286 24.44 -0.57 14.39
CA GLY A 286 23.41 -1.21 15.25
C GLY A 286 22.69 -0.24 16.15
#